data_89674f477a0413980790d98bf4ae419a
#
_entry.id   89674f477a0413980790d98bf4ae419a
#
_cell.length_a   1.000
_cell.length_b   1.000
_cell.length_c   1.000
_cell.angle_alpha   90.00
_cell.angle_beta   90.00
_cell.angle_gamma   90.00
#
_symmetry.space_group_name_H-M   'P 1'
#
loop_
_entity.id
_entity.type
_entity.pdbx_description
1 polymer ?
#
loop_
_entity_poly.entity_id
_entity_poly.type
_entity_poly.pdbx_seq_one_letter_code
_entity_poly.pdbx_strand_id
1 'polypeptide(L)'
;RSSAASDVYKRQVYASLVTATSQMMYYLKEQKKITSANILSILRGALNYPLEESCYKEHIRVHDISFMSSERVFGENDEMSLDIKYCKLTMVPNSTLMIGDIIASGETLVQCLRYVTDYYRRQGAQLRNIVLFTIGGTQGIEILEKLTREIRTYWPDFEGFITVYYEGVFSCYEEGDKGVSGINRALIDFYWKGGIIAPAFRRETLSMQNPLFEKCTIYDGGARRYEIHEHIDEVLEFWNGILERADKIDKQALLEEKLGHALPISYEDWVLSLIHISEPTRLA
;
A
#
# COMPACT_ATOMS: atom_id res chain seq x y z
N ARG A 1 10.83 -6.55 -29.43
CA ARG A 1 10.54 -5.11 -29.14
C ARG A 1 9.85 -4.89 -27.78
N SER A 2 9.13 -5.89 -27.24
CA SER A 2 8.43 -5.75 -25.92
C SER A 2 9.36 -5.81 -24.70
N SER A 3 10.47 -6.57 -24.77
CA SER A 3 11.37 -6.73 -23.62
C SER A 3 12.11 -5.43 -23.27
N ALA A 4 12.64 -4.71 -24.27
CA ALA A 4 13.39 -3.48 -24.03
C ALA A 4 12.52 -2.37 -23.41
N ALA A 5 11.27 -2.21 -23.88
CA ALA A 5 10.35 -1.24 -23.32
C ALA A 5 9.98 -1.60 -21.85
N SER A 6 9.74 -2.89 -21.57
CA SER A 6 9.49 -3.38 -20.22
C SER A 6 10.67 -3.13 -19.28
N ASP A 7 11.89 -3.32 -19.76
CA ASP A 7 13.10 -3.10 -18.94
C ASP A 7 13.35 -1.62 -18.68
N VAL A 8 13.06 -0.73 -19.64
CA VAL A 8 13.11 0.72 -19.43
C VAL A 8 12.08 1.15 -18.39
N TYR A 9 10.85 0.67 -18.52
CA TYR A 9 9.78 0.98 -17.56
C TYR A 9 10.12 0.52 -16.13
N LYS A 10 10.59 -0.71 -15.98
CA LYS A 10 11.02 -1.25 -14.67
C LYS A 10 12.14 -0.39 -14.05
N ARG A 11 13.11 0.04 -14.84
CA ARG A 11 14.20 0.90 -14.36
C ARG A 11 13.69 2.28 -13.95
N GLN A 12 12.73 2.84 -14.67
CA GLN A 12 12.12 4.14 -14.31
C GLN A 12 11.34 4.04 -13.00
N VAL A 13 10.52 3.02 -12.84
CA VAL A 13 9.77 2.76 -11.59
C VAL A 13 10.75 2.58 -10.43
N TYR A 14 11.77 1.77 -10.60
CA TYR A 14 12.80 1.56 -9.57
C TYR A 14 13.51 2.87 -9.20
N ALA A 15 13.95 3.66 -10.18
CA ALA A 15 14.63 4.93 -9.95
C ALA A 15 13.72 5.94 -9.23
N SER A 16 12.44 5.97 -9.57
CA SER A 16 11.46 6.82 -8.89
C SER A 16 11.26 6.41 -7.44
N LEU A 17 11.13 5.09 -7.18
CA LEU A 17 11.02 4.55 -5.82
C LEU A 17 12.27 4.86 -5.00
N VAL A 18 13.47 4.67 -5.55
CA VAL A 18 14.72 5.00 -4.86
C VAL A 18 14.78 6.49 -4.55
N THR A 19 14.38 7.37 -5.46
CA THR A 19 14.36 8.82 -5.23
C THR A 19 13.41 9.20 -4.10
N ALA A 20 12.18 8.71 -4.13
CA ALA A 20 11.19 8.96 -3.09
C ALA A 20 11.64 8.41 -1.74
N THR A 21 12.18 7.19 -1.73
CA THR A 21 12.67 6.53 -0.51
C THR A 21 13.87 7.28 0.08
N SER A 22 14.80 7.76 -0.75
CA SER A 22 15.96 8.54 -0.28
C SER A 22 15.54 9.85 0.39
N GLN A 23 14.54 10.55 -0.15
CA GLN A 23 14.00 11.75 0.50
C GLN A 23 13.44 11.43 1.89
N MET A 24 12.76 10.31 2.04
CA MET A 24 12.25 9.87 3.34
C MET A 24 13.38 9.40 4.28
N MET A 25 14.39 8.71 3.75
CA MET A 25 15.58 8.33 4.53
C MET A 25 16.31 9.57 5.08
N TYR A 26 16.46 10.61 4.25
CA TYR A 26 17.00 11.90 4.73
C TYR A 26 16.18 12.45 5.90
N TYR A 27 14.85 12.48 5.78
CA TYR A 27 13.97 12.92 6.87
C TYR A 27 14.13 12.07 8.13
N LEU A 28 14.13 10.74 7.99
CA LEU A 28 14.31 9.82 9.12
C LEU A 28 15.65 10.02 9.82
N LYS A 29 16.71 10.24 9.06
CA LYS A 29 18.03 10.54 9.59
C LYS A 29 18.06 11.86 10.38
N GLU A 30 17.55 12.94 9.78
CA GLU A 30 17.62 14.27 10.39
C GLU A 30 16.63 14.44 11.55
N GLN A 31 15.41 13.99 11.41
CA GLN A 31 14.34 14.22 12.39
C GLN A 31 14.23 13.11 13.43
N LYS A 32 14.47 11.87 13.05
CA LYS A 32 14.34 10.69 13.93
C LYS A 32 15.68 10.13 14.39
N LYS A 33 16.78 10.73 13.95
CA LYS A 33 18.15 10.33 14.32
C LYS A 33 18.45 8.85 14.01
N ILE A 34 17.87 8.35 12.92
CA ILE A 34 18.11 6.99 12.43
C ILE A 34 19.37 7.01 11.56
N THR A 35 20.49 6.59 12.10
CA THR A 35 21.79 6.55 11.43
C THR A 35 22.19 5.14 11.00
N SER A 36 21.50 4.13 11.52
CA SER A 36 21.72 2.73 11.14
C SER A 36 20.44 1.92 11.26
N ALA A 37 20.32 0.86 10.48
CA ALA A 37 19.16 -0.02 10.47
C ALA A 37 19.52 -1.44 10.03
N ASN A 38 18.64 -2.39 10.32
CA ASN A 38 18.52 -3.66 9.61
C ASN A 38 17.35 -3.56 8.62
N ILE A 39 17.44 -4.29 7.52
CA ILE A 39 16.33 -4.42 6.58
C ILE A 39 15.74 -5.83 6.73
N LEU A 40 14.42 -5.92 6.84
CA LEU A 40 13.70 -7.19 6.75
C LEU A 40 12.93 -7.25 5.44
N SER A 41 13.25 -8.24 4.63
CA SER A 41 12.57 -8.54 3.38
C SER A 41 11.59 -9.68 3.61
N ILE A 42 10.30 -9.34 3.66
CA ILE A 42 9.22 -10.33 3.68
C ILE A 42 8.97 -10.72 2.22
N LEU A 43 9.29 -11.96 1.88
CA LEU A 43 9.20 -12.43 0.51
C LEU A 43 7.73 -12.74 0.15
N ARG A 44 7.23 -12.29 -0.96
CA ARG A 44 7.92 -11.68 -2.12
C ARG A 44 7.62 -10.18 -2.23
N GLY A 45 7.62 -9.42 -1.14
CA GLY A 45 7.30 -7.99 -1.13
C GLY A 45 8.18 -7.18 -2.08
N ALA A 46 7.54 -6.29 -2.84
CA ALA A 46 8.22 -5.50 -3.87
C ALA A 46 8.84 -4.19 -3.35
N LEU A 47 8.38 -3.68 -2.20
CA LEU A 47 8.79 -2.37 -1.67
C LEU A 47 10.11 -2.42 -0.89
N ASN A 48 10.71 -3.61 -0.73
CA ASN A 48 12.01 -3.76 -0.10
C ASN A 48 13.18 -3.32 -1.00
N TYR A 49 13.02 -3.40 -2.32
CA TYR A 49 14.11 -3.18 -3.28
C TYR A 49 14.79 -1.82 -3.19
N PRO A 50 14.10 -0.70 -2.94
CA PRO A 50 14.77 0.60 -2.89
C PRO A 50 15.46 0.89 -1.56
N LEU A 51 15.22 0.10 -0.49
CA LEU A 51 15.63 0.45 0.87
C LEU A 51 17.15 0.49 1.02
N GLU A 52 17.86 -0.53 0.56
CA GLU A 52 19.32 -0.63 0.71
C GLU A 52 20.02 0.51 -0.03
N GLU A 53 19.67 0.74 -1.31
CA GLU A 53 20.27 1.80 -2.12
C GLU A 53 19.96 3.18 -1.53
N SER A 54 18.75 3.39 -1.04
CA SER A 54 18.34 4.64 -0.41
C SER A 54 19.07 4.89 0.91
N CYS A 55 19.24 3.86 1.73
CA CYS A 55 20.08 3.94 2.92
C CYS A 55 21.52 4.33 2.57
N TYR A 56 22.10 3.70 1.55
CA TYR A 56 23.44 4.00 1.08
C TYR A 56 23.57 5.47 0.63
N LYS A 57 22.64 5.95 -0.19
CA LYS A 57 22.63 7.35 -0.67
C LYS A 57 22.57 8.37 0.46
N GLU A 58 21.82 8.08 1.51
CA GLU A 58 21.64 8.97 2.66
C GLU A 58 22.61 8.68 3.82
N HIS A 59 23.61 7.82 3.58
CA HIS A 59 24.61 7.44 4.60
C HIS A 59 23.99 6.87 5.88
N ILE A 60 22.90 6.10 5.77
CA ILE A 60 22.35 5.26 6.83
C ILE A 60 23.02 3.89 6.73
N ARG A 61 23.71 3.48 7.78
CA ARG A 61 24.40 2.20 7.80
C ARG A 61 23.40 1.03 7.85
N VAL A 62 23.42 0.16 6.86
CA VAL A 62 22.70 -1.12 6.89
C VAL A 62 23.61 -2.16 7.55
N HIS A 63 23.17 -2.74 8.67
CA HIS A 63 23.94 -3.78 9.37
C HIS A 63 23.84 -5.12 8.68
N ASP A 64 22.60 -5.49 8.28
CA ASP A 64 22.32 -6.72 7.52
C ASP A 64 20.94 -6.65 6.87
N ILE A 65 20.71 -7.57 5.92
CA ILE A 65 19.41 -7.79 5.29
C ILE A 65 18.92 -9.17 5.70
N SER A 66 17.86 -9.17 6.46
CA SER A 66 17.14 -10.37 6.90
C SER A 66 16.05 -10.74 5.90
N PHE A 67 15.73 -12.02 5.80
CA PHE A 67 14.73 -12.53 4.87
C PHE A 67 13.76 -13.45 5.59
N MET A 68 12.48 -13.31 5.25
CA MET A 68 11.41 -14.17 5.73
C MET A 68 10.46 -14.52 4.60
N SER A 69 10.00 -15.76 4.55
CA SER A 69 8.93 -16.20 3.66
C SER A 69 7.89 -16.95 4.47
N SER A 70 6.63 -16.63 4.26
CA SER A 70 5.51 -17.25 4.95
C SER A 70 4.39 -17.58 3.97
N GLU A 71 3.62 -18.61 4.30
CA GLU A 71 2.38 -18.96 3.62
C GLU A 71 1.22 -18.88 4.60
N ARG A 72 0.07 -18.40 4.10
CA ARG A 72 -1.17 -18.42 4.88
C ARG A 72 -1.73 -19.83 4.91
N VAL A 73 -2.00 -20.32 6.08
CA VAL A 73 -2.67 -21.61 6.31
C VAL A 73 -3.97 -21.33 7.02
N PHE A 74 -5.07 -21.83 6.48
CA PHE A 74 -6.39 -21.73 7.08
C PHE A 74 -6.71 -23.04 7.83
N GLY A 75 -7.05 -22.93 9.09
CA GLY A 75 -7.51 -24.04 9.91
C GLY A 75 -8.97 -24.41 9.62
N GLU A 76 -9.46 -25.45 10.28
CA GLU A 76 -10.86 -25.96 10.12
C GLU A 76 -11.94 -24.92 10.46
N ASN A 77 -11.61 -23.89 11.23
CA ASN A 77 -12.51 -22.80 11.66
C ASN A 77 -12.20 -21.46 10.94
N ASP A 78 -11.61 -21.48 9.75
CA ASP A 78 -11.14 -20.30 9.03
C ASP A 78 -10.12 -19.42 9.81
N GLU A 79 -9.55 -19.95 10.89
CA GLU A 79 -8.47 -19.26 11.59
C GLU A 79 -7.22 -19.21 10.71
N MET A 80 -6.81 -17.97 10.34
CA MET A 80 -5.61 -17.76 9.57
C MET A 80 -4.37 -17.82 10.46
N SER A 81 -3.45 -18.71 10.11
CA SER A 81 -2.11 -18.79 10.70
C SER A 81 -1.04 -18.64 9.62
N LEU A 82 0.18 -18.28 10.03
CA LEU A 82 1.31 -18.26 9.11
C LEU A 82 2.22 -19.47 9.33
N ASP A 83 2.50 -20.17 8.25
CA ASP A 83 3.57 -21.14 8.19
C ASP A 83 4.84 -20.45 7.65
N ILE A 84 5.87 -20.36 8.49
CA ILE A 84 7.14 -19.74 8.11
C ILE A 84 7.96 -20.78 7.34
N LYS A 85 8.03 -20.61 6.02
CA LYS A 85 8.75 -21.54 5.13
C LYS A 85 10.25 -21.29 5.11
N TYR A 86 10.67 -20.06 5.24
CA TYR A 86 12.07 -19.67 5.28
C TYR A 86 12.25 -18.48 6.20
N CYS A 87 13.31 -18.50 6.99
CA CYS A 87 13.66 -17.40 7.85
C CYS A 87 15.17 -17.33 8.06
N LYS A 88 15.76 -16.20 7.66
CA LYS A 88 17.13 -15.83 8.01
C LYS A 88 17.07 -14.45 8.67
N LEU A 89 17.15 -14.42 9.98
CA LEU A 89 17.15 -13.19 10.77
C LEU A 89 18.53 -12.95 11.35
N THR A 90 19.04 -11.76 11.13
CA THR A 90 20.21 -11.25 11.84
C THR A 90 19.74 -10.31 12.94
N MET A 91 20.07 -10.67 14.17
CA MET A 91 19.72 -9.89 15.34
C MET A 91 20.75 -8.81 15.59
N VAL A 92 20.32 -7.55 15.61
CA VAL A 92 21.10 -6.42 16.07
C VAL A 92 20.34 -5.75 17.20
N PRO A 93 20.82 -5.84 18.45
CA PRO A 93 20.12 -5.31 19.61
C PRO A 93 19.94 -3.79 19.51
N ASN A 94 18.78 -3.32 19.97
CA ASN A 94 18.44 -1.90 20.05
C ASN A 94 18.54 -1.17 18.69
N SER A 95 18.28 -1.88 17.60
CA SER A 95 18.35 -1.34 16.24
C SER A 95 17.00 -0.92 15.71
N THR A 96 17.01 -0.10 14.67
CA THR A 96 15.86 0.16 13.80
C THR A 96 15.71 -0.99 12.80
N LEU A 97 14.50 -1.51 12.65
CA LEU A 97 14.15 -2.47 11.60
C LEU A 97 13.38 -1.73 10.49
N MET A 98 13.84 -1.83 9.26
CA MET A 98 13.18 -1.27 8.08
C MET A 98 12.53 -2.37 7.26
N ILE A 99 11.29 -2.15 6.83
CA ILE A 99 10.50 -3.11 6.07
C ILE A 99 9.80 -2.35 4.94
N GLY A 100 9.78 -2.93 3.74
CA GLY A 100 8.99 -2.44 2.62
C GLY A 100 7.95 -3.49 2.23
N ASP A 101 6.67 -3.21 2.49
CA ASP A 101 5.59 -4.15 2.19
C ASP A 101 4.28 -3.43 1.88
N ILE A 102 3.36 -4.12 1.23
CA ILE A 102 2.01 -3.64 0.96
C ILE A 102 1.09 -4.10 2.09
N ILE A 103 0.35 -3.17 2.67
CA ILE A 103 -0.58 -3.47 3.76
C ILE A 103 -2.02 -3.35 3.25
N ALA A 104 -2.70 -4.49 3.08
CA ALA A 104 -4.14 -4.54 2.93
C ALA A 104 -4.81 -4.66 4.31
N SER A 105 -5.14 -5.87 4.76
CA SER A 105 -5.62 -6.12 6.12
C SER A 105 -4.51 -6.04 7.19
N GLY A 106 -3.26 -6.20 6.82
CA GLY A 106 -2.12 -6.18 7.73
C GLY A 106 -1.88 -7.47 8.53
N GLU A 107 -2.76 -8.44 8.46
CA GLU A 107 -2.67 -9.66 9.27
C GLU A 107 -1.37 -10.44 9.08
N THR A 108 -0.96 -10.62 7.81
CA THR A 108 0.30 -11.31 7.50
C THR A 108 1.49 -10.57 8.08
N LEU A 109 1.53 -9.24 7.93
CA LEU A 109 2.59 -8.40 8.47
C LEU A 109 2.66 -8.51 10.00
N VAL A 110 1.52 -8.43 10.68
CA VAL A 110 1.45 -8.53 12.14
C VAL A 110 2.01 -9.86 12.64
N GLN A 111 1.63 -10.97 12.02
CA GLN A 111 2.14 -12.28 12.40
C GLN A 111 3.64 -12.43 12.12
N CYS A 112 4.13 -11.92 10.99
CA CYS A 112 5.57 -11.85 10.71
C CYS A 112 6.31 -11.02 11.78
N LEU A 113 5.77 -9.88 12.15
CA LEU A 113 6.36 -9.01 13.17
C LEU A 113 6.34 -9.64 14.56
N ARG A 114 5.28 -10.35 14.93
CA ARG A 114 5.24 -11.14 16.18
C ARG A 114 6.32 -12.21 16.20
N TYR A 115 6.51 -12.90 15.07
CA TYR A 115 7.59 -13.90 14.96
C TYR A 115 8.96 -13.25 15.16
N VAL A 116 9.22 -12.10 14.51
CA VAL A 116 10.49 -11.37 14.63
C VAL A 116 10.71 -10.87 16.05
N THR A 117 9.71 -10.24 16.66
CA THR A 117 9.84 -9.73 18.04
C THR A 117 10.02 -10.84 19.06
N ASP A 118 9.36 -11.99 18.86
CA ASP A 118 9.58 -13.19 19.65
C ASP A 118 10.99 -13.75 19.51
N TYR A 119 11.53 -13.76 18.29
CA TYR A 119 12.89 -14.17 18.03
C TYR A 119 13.89 -13.30 18.81
N TYR A 120 13.75 -11.96 18.73
CA TYR A 120 14.59 -11.04 19.51
C TYR A 120 14.45 -11.25 21.01
N ARG A 121 13.22 -11.41 21.52
CA ARG A 121 12.93 -11.64 22.94
C ARG A 121 13.59 -12.89 23.47
N ARG A 122 13.54 -14.01 22.73
CA ARG A 122 14.19 -15.28 23.11
C ARG A 122 15.70 -15.17 23.21
N GLN A 123 16.29 -14.24 22.49
CA GLN A 123 17.73 -13.95 22.52
C GLN A 123 18.11 -12.85 23.56
N GLY A 124 17.15 -12.39 24.36
CA GLY A 124 17.37 -11.33 25.34
C GLY A 124 17.65 -9.95 24.74
N ALA A 125 17.20 -9.73 23.49
CA ALA A 125 17.38 -8.47 22.77
C ALA A 125 16.04 -7.80 22.46
N GLN A 126 16.10 -6.53 22.09
CA GLN A 126 14.94 -5.75 21.69
C GLN A 126 15.23 -4.93 20.42
N LEU A 127 14.18 -4.52 19.71
CA LEU A 127 14.23 -3.51 18.69
C LEU A 127 13.99 -2.13 19.31
N ARG A 128 14.61 -1.11 18.76
CA ARG A 128 14.35 0.29 19.14
C ARG A 128 13.02 0.76 18.54
N ASN A 129 12.87 0.64 17.24
CA ASN A 129 11.66 0.98 16.48
C ASN A 129 11.60 0.21 15.17
N ILE A 130 10.45 0.30 14.49
CA ILE A 130 10.25 -0.30 13.16
C ILE A 130 9.80 0.78 12.20
N VAL A 131 10.49 0.91 11.07
CA VAL A 131 10.11 1.80 9.96
C VAL A 131 9.50 0.96 8.84
N LEU A 132 8.27 1.28 8.49
CA LEU A 132 7.52 0.57 7.48
C LEU A 132 7.29 1.48 6.27
N PHE A 133 7.83 1.11 5.13
CA PHE A 133 7.58 1.74 3.85
C PHE A 133 6.47 0.97 3.14
N THR A 134 5.35 1.63 2.85
CA THR A 134 4.14 0.91 2.43
C THR A 134 3.32 1.64 1.38
N ILE A 135 2.51 0.85 0.71
CA ILE A 135 1.27 1.25 0.08
C ILE A 135 0.19 0.48 0.85
N GLY A 136 -0.78 1.17 1.45
CA GLY A 136 -1.70 0.45 2.33
C GLY A 136 -2.90 1.26 2.80
N GLY A 137 -3.77 0.58 3.53
CA GLY A 137 -5.02 1.10 4.03
C GLY A 137 -4.96 1.65 5.46
N THR A 138 -6.04 2.36 5.84
CA THR A 138 -6.21 2.90 7.20
C THR A 138 -6.23 1.82 8.26
N GLN A 139 -6.75 0.63 7.94
CA GLN A 139 -6.75 -0.53 8.84
C GLN A 139 -5.34 -0.90 9.31
N GLY A 140 -4.33 -0.71 8.45
CA GLY A 140 -2.94 -0.93 8.81
C GLY A 140 -2.46 -0.05 9.97
N ILE A 141 -2.95 1.19 10.08
CA ILE A 141 -2.58 2.11 11.16
C ILE A 141 -3.08 1.57 12.50
N GLU A 142 -4.36 1.23 12.60
CA GLU A 142 -4.98 0.72 13.83
C GLU A 142 -4.31 -0.58 14.32
N ILE A 143 -3.99 -1.46 13.38
CA ILE A 143 -3.33 -2.73 13.68
C ILE A 143 -1.91 -2.50 14.21
N LEU A 144 -1.15 -1.58 13.61
CA LEU A 144 0.20 -1.23 14.08
C LEU A 144 0.19 -0.54 15.44
N GLU A 145 -0.81 0.28 15.73
CA GLU A 145 -1.00 0.85 17.06
C GLU A 145 -1.30 -0.23 18.11
N LYS A 146 -2.16 -1.19 17.77
CA LYS A 146 -2.44 -2.34 18.65
C LYS A 146 -1.18 -3.16 18.89
N LEU A 147 -0.41 -3.45 17.85
CA LEU A 147 0.84 -4.17 17.95
C LEU A 147 1.90 -3.39 18.75
N THR A 148 1.94 -2.06 18.62
CA THR A 148 2.81 -1.22 19.45
C THR A 148 2.50 -1.38 20.93
N ARG A 149 1.22 -1.38 21.31
CA ARG A 149 0.82 -1.58 22.70
C ARG A 149 1.20 -2.98 23.21
N GLU A 150 1.02 -4.00 22.37
CA GLU A 150 1.44 -5.38 22.66
C GLU A 150 2.95 -5.47 22.90
N ILE A 151 3.78 -4.93 22.00
CA ILE A 151 5.24 -4.94 22.10
C ILE A 151 5.72 -4.22 23.35
N ARG A 152 5.13 -3.09 23.70
CA ARG A 152 5.50 -2.33 24.90
C ARG A 152 5.23 -3.07 26.22
N THR A 153 4.42 -4.11 26.22
CA THR A 153 4.22 -4.95 27.43
C THR A 153 5.50 -5.69 27.83
N TYR A 154 6.37 -5.98 26.87
CA TYR A 154 7.64 -6.68 27.12
C TYR A 154 8.89 -5.87 26.73
N TRP A 155 8.75 -4.80 25.95
CA TRP A 155 9.78 -3.81 25.62
C TRP A 155 9.27 -2.40 25.90
N PRO A 156 9.30 -1.93 27.17
CA PRO A 156 8.76 -0.62 27.53
C PRO A 156 9.35 0.55 26.75
N ASP A 157 10.63 0.44 26.38
CA ASP A 157 11.37 1.47 25.64
C ASP A 157 11.18 1.41 24.12
N PHE A 158 10.34 0.52 23.62
CA PHE A 158 10.05 0.44 22.19
C PHE A 158 9.38 1.74 21.70
N GLU A 159 10.08 2.47 20.81
CA GLU A 159 9.61 3.77 20.32
C GLU A 159 8.34 3.67 19.45
N GLY A 160 8.06 2.49 18.85
CA GLY A 160 6.88 2.23 18.04
C GLY A 160 7.18 2.07 16.55
N PHE A 161 6.14 2.24 15.75
CA PHE A 161 6.22 2.20 14.30
C PHE A 161 6.30 3.61 13.72
N ILE A 162 7.11 3.76 12.68
CA ILE A 162 7.12 4.92 11.79
C ILE A 162 6.66 4.41 10.44
N THR A 163 5.48 4.85 9.98
CA THR A 163 4.92 4.39 8.71
C THR A 163 5.08 5.46 7.64
N VAL A 164 5.68 5.08 6.53
CA VAL A 164 5.91 5.93 5.36
C VAL A 164 5.02 5.42 4.22
N TYR A 165 4.04 6.20 3.83
CA TYR A 165 3.17 5.89 2.70
C TYR A 165 3.72 6.54 1.43
N TYR A 166 3.93 5.74 0.37
CA TYR A 166 4.47 6.25 -0.88
C TYR A 166 3.50 7.15 -1.64
N GLU A 167 2.23 6.77 -1.65
CA GLU A 167 1.21 7.45 -2.44
C GLU A 167 0.19 8.15 -1.55
N GLY A 168 -0.54 7.39 -0.81
CA GLY A 168 -1.58 7.83 0.08
C GLY A 168 -2.06 6.65 0.90
N VAL A 169 -3.06 6.89 1.74
CA VAL A 169 -3.66 5.83 2.54
C VAL A 169 -4.91 5.34 1.83
N PHE A 170 -4.92 4.05 1.49
CA PHE A 170 -6.05 3.39 0.83
C PHE A 170 -7.01 2.80 1.87
N SER A 171 -8.22 2.49 1.46
CA SER A 171 -9.17 1.69 2.24
C SER A 171 -9.50 0.41 1.51
N CYS A 172 -9.62 -0.68 2.28
CA CYS A 172 -10.26 -1.89 1.81
C CYS A 172 -11.73 -1.83 2.19
N TYR A 173 -12.61 -2.31 1.34
CA TYR A 173 -14.01 -2.46 1.66
C TYR A 173 -14.28 -3.83 2.24
N GLU A 174 -15.21 -3.89 3.18
CA GLU A 174 -15.73 -5.15 3.69
C GLU A 174 -16.68 -5.80 2.68
N GLU A 175 -16.76 -7.12 2.71
CA GLU A 175 -17.71 -7.84 1.88
C GLU A 175 -19.15 -7.40 2.22
N GLY A 176 -19.93 -7.08 1.18
CA GLY A 176 -21.30 -6.59 1.30
C GLY A 176 -21.43 -5.07 1.44
N ASP A 177 -20.34 -4.32 1.56
CA ASP A 177 -20.39 -2.85 1.47
C ASP A 177 -20.74 -2.43 0.03
N LYS A 178 -21.85 -1.73 -0.14
CA LYS A 178 -22.39 -1.36 -1.46
C LYS A 178 -22.24 0.10 -1.84
N GLY A 179 -22.02 0.96 -0.88
CA GLY A 179 -21.93 2.41 -1.12
C GLY A 179 -23.09 2.99 -1.92
N VAL A 180 -22.84 4.13 -2.55
CA VAL A 180 -23.84 4.84 -3.38
C VAL A 180 -24.26 4.04 -4.62
N SER A 181 -23.35 3.26 -5.21
CA SER A 181 -23.65 2.46 -6.41
C SER A 181 -24.63 1.31 -6.15
N GLY A 182 -24.77 0.87 -4.90
CA GLY A 182 -25.53 -0.31 -4.53
C GLY A 182 -24.90 -1.62 -5.00
N ILE A 183 -23.64 -1.59 -5.50
CA ILE A 183 -22.88 -2.75 -5.96
C ILE A 183 -21.86 -3.10 -4.90
N ASN A 184 -21.60 -4.39 -4.69
CA ASN A 184 -20.62 -4.86 -3.74
C ASN A 184 -19.22 -4.29 -4.07
N ARG A 185 -18.69 -3.43 -3.19
CA ARG A 185 -17.40 -2.77 -3.36
C ARG A 185 -16.21 -3.68 -3.07
N ALA A 186 -16.44 -4.85 -2.46
CA ALA A 186 -15.40 -5.86 -2.26
C ALA A 186 -14.89 -6.46 -3.58
N LEU A 187 -15.63 -6.31 -4.68
CA LEU A 187 -15.14 -6.58 -6.04
C LEU A 187 -13.96 -5.67 -6.43
N ILE A 188 -13.74 -4.61 -5.66
CA ILE A 188 -12.65 -3.64 -5.80
C ILE A 188 -11.70 -3.86 -4.64
N ASP A 189 -10.63 -4.61 -4.82
CA ASP A 189 -9.68 -4.99 -3.76
C ASP A 189 -9.09 -3.79 -3.02
N PHE A 190 -8.80 -2.71 -3.73
CA PHE A 190 -8.33 -1.46 -3.17
C PHE A 190 -9.08 -0.29 -3.74
N TYR A 191 -9.49 0.57 -2.85
CA TYR A 191 -10.25 1.72 -3.20
C TYR A 191 -9.77 2.96 -2.43
N TRP A 192 -9.80 4.11 -3.11
CA TRP A 192 -9.43 5.39 -2.53
C TRP A 192 -10.50 5.91 -1.60
N LYS A 193 -10.19 6.04 -0.33
CA LYS A 193 -11.06 6.69 0.63
C LYS A 193 -10.26 7.73 1.41
N GLY A 194 -10.32 8.99 0.95
CA GLY A 194 -9.91 10.13 1.73
C GLY A 194 -8.46 10.17 2.20
N GLY A 195 -7.55 9.46 1.54
CA GLY A 195 -6.13 9.54 1.84
C GLY A 195 -5.48 10.80 1.27
N ILE A 196 -4.31 11.15 1.79
CA ILE A 196 -3.47 12.17 1.17
C ILE A 196 -2.87 11.57 -0.10
N ILE A 197 -3.44 11.96 -1.23
CA ILE A 197 -2.93 11.58 -2.54
C ILE A 197 -1.75 12.49 -2.87
N ALA A 198 -0.65 11.93 -3.34
CA ALA A 198 0.44 12.72 -3.90
C ALA A 198 -0.13 13.68 -4.97
N PRO A 199 0.13 15.00 -4.90
CA PRO A 199 -0.49 15.96 -5.80
C PRO A 199 -0.25 15.66 -7.29
N ALA A 200 0.88 15.04 -7.60
CA ALA A 200 1.20 14.63 -8.96
C ALA A 200 0.28 13.52 -9.46
N PHE A 201 0.07 12.49 -8.64
CA PHE A 201 -0.81 11.37 -8.96
C PHE A 201 -2.27 11.83 -9.08
N ARG A 202 -2.72 12.70 -8.16
CA ARG A 202 -4.07 13.28 -8.24
C ARG A 202 -4.30 14.05 -9.53
N ARG A 203 -3.32 14.87 -9.95
CA ARG A 203 -3.41 15.60 -11.22
C ARG A 203 -3.49 14.66 -12.41
N GLU A 204 -2.65 13.62 -12.43
CA GLU A 204 -2.63 12.62 -13.49
C GLU A 204 -3.96 11.88 -13.56
N THR A 205 -4.45 11.42 -12.41
CA THR A 205 -5.74 10.73 -12.31
C THR A 205 -6.90 11.60 -12.81
N LEU A 206 -6.92 12.87 -12.45
CA LEU A 206 -7.97 13.80 -12.91
C LEU A 206 -7.83 14.18 -14.39
N SER A 207 -6.66 14.00 -15.00
CA SER A 207 -6.43 14.23 -16.42
C SER A 207 -6.83 13.05 -17.31
N MET A 208 -7.04 11.87 -16.75
CA MET A 208 -7.49 10.69 -17.49
C MET A 208 -8.96 10.82 -17.91
N GLN A 209 -9.33 10.17 -18.99
CA GLN A 209 -10.67 10.29 -19.57
C GLN A 209 -11.80 9.70 -18.71
N ASN A 210 -11.51 8.67 -17.89
CA ASN A 210 -12.46 8.06 -16.93
C ASN A 210 -11.74 7.59 -15.66
N PRO A 211 -11.01 8.47 -14.95
CA PRO A 211 -10.06 8.04 -13.93
C PRO A 211 -10.73 7.51 -12.65
N LEU A 212 -11.95 7.98 -12.36
CA LEU A 212 -12.61 7.74 -11.07
C LEU A 212 -13.34 6.41 -10.98
N PHE A 213 -13.44 5.70 -12.09
CA PHE A 213 -14.23 4.48 -12.19
C PHE A 213 -13.38 3.25 -12.55
N GLU A 214 -12.06 3.41 -12.64
CA GLU A 214 -11.19 2.26 -12.83
C GLU A 214 -10.98 1.52 -11.52
N LYS A 215 -11.09 0.19 -11.59
CA LYS A 215 -10.69 -0.70 -10.53
C LYS A 215 -9.18 -0.59 -10.33
N CYS A 216 -8.75 -0.04 -9.21
CA CYS A 216 -7.35 -0.05 -8.81
C CYS A 216 -7.03 -1.38 -8.15
N THR A 217 -6.52 -2.33 -8.89
CA THR A 217 -6.05 -3.60 -8.34
C THR A 217 -4.57 -3.47 -8.03
N ILE A 218 -4.23 -3.54 -6.75
CA ILE A 218 -2.85 -3.73 -6.34
C ILE A 218 -2.52 -5.20 -6.54
N TYR A 219 -1.71 -5.46 -7.55
CA TYR A 219 -1.23 -6.78 -7.85
C TYR A 219 -0.25 -7.22 -6.76
N ASP A 220 -0.70 -8.08 -5.87
CA ASP A 220 0.23 -8.85 -5.08
C ASP A 220 0.91 -9.89 -6.01
N GLY A 221 2.12 -10.26 -5.77
CA GLY A 221 2.80 -11.29 -6.55
C GLY A 221 2.30 -12.72 -6.25
N GLY A 222 1.14 -12.88 -5.57
CA GLY A 222 0.54 -14.13 -5.14
C GLY A 222 -0.20 -14.90 -6.24
N ALA A 223 -1.22 -15.67 -5.85
CA ALA A 223 -2.00 -16.54 -6.74
C ALA A 223 -2.67 -15.75 -7.88
N ARG A 224 -3.22 -14.59 -7.58
CA ARG A 224 -3.92 -13.70 -8.54
C ARG A 224 -3.04 -13.15 -9.66
N ARG A 225 -1.74 -13.36 -9.59
CA ARG A 225 -0.79 -12.87 -10.60
C ARG A 225 -1.10 -13.34 -12.01
N TYR A 226 -1.72 -14.48 -12.16
CA TYR A 226 -2.01 -15.13 -13.44
C TYR A 226 -3.51 -15.27 -13.72
N GLU A 227 -4.36 -14.80 -12.82
CA GLU A 227 -5.82 -14.88 -12.92
C GLU A 227 -6.40 -13.67 -13.67
N ILE A 228 -5.81 -13.36 -14.83
CA ILE A 228 -6.22 -12.20 -15.64
C ILE A 228 -7.68 -12.29 -16.06
N HIS A 229 -8.17 -13.50 -16.36
CA HIS A 229 -9.57 -13.71 -16.77
C HIS A 229 -10.52 -13.39 -15.62
N GLU A 230 -10.27 -13.92 -14.44
CA GLU A 230 -11.06 -13.64 -13.24
C GLU A 230 -11.10 -12.13 -12.93
N HIS A 231 -9.94 -11.47 -13.02
CA HIS A 231 -9.88 -10.02 -12.84
C HIS A 231 -10.71 -9.25 -13.88
N ILE A 232 -10.67 -9.66 -15.15
CA ILE A 232 -11.49 -9.06 -16.22
C ILE A 232 -12.97 -9.30 -15.94
N ASP A 233 -13.35 -10.50 -15.53
CA ASP A 233 -14.72 -10.84 -15.21
C ASP A 233 -15.26 -10.01 -14.05
N GLU A 234 -14.49 -9.83 -12.98
CA GLU A 234 -14.83 -8.95 -11.86
C GLU A 234 -15.00 -7.48 -12.28
N VAL A 235 -14.11 -6.97 -13.15
CA VAL A 235 -14.21 -5.62 -13.69
C VAL A 235 -15.49 -5.48 -14.54
N LEU A 236 -15.78 -6.46 -15.38
CA LEU A 236 -16.98 -6.46 -16.21
C LEU A 236 -18.26 -6.55 -15.35
N GLU A 237 -18.26 -7.39 -14.33
CA GLU A 237 -19.39 -7.51 -13.40
C GLU A 237 -19.67 -6.15 -12.72
N PHE A 238 -18.63 -5.50 -12.22
CA PHE A 238 -18.75 -4.19 -11.59
C PHE A 238 -19.34 -3.14 -12.55
N TRP A 239 -18.77 -3.01 -13.75
CA TRP A 239 -19.24 -2.02 -14.73
C TRP A 239 -20.64 -2.31 -15.29
N ASN A 240 -20.95 -3.57 -15.54
CA ASN A 240 -22.30 -3.96 -15.94
C ASN A 240 -23.31 -3.64 -14.84
N GLY A 241 -22.98 -3.92 -13.59
CA GLY A 241 -23.81 -3.54 -12.45
C GLY A 241 -24.03 -2.03 -12.34
N ILE A 242 -23.03 -1.19 -12.65
CA ILE A 242 -23.18 0.27 -12.72
C ILE A 242 -24.11 0.66 -13.88
N LEU A 243 -23.92 0.09 -15.06
CA LEU A 243 -24.74 0.38 -16.25
C LEU A 243 -26.22 0.04 -16.04
N GLU A 244 -26.52 -1.11 -15.46
CA GLU A 244 -27.89 -1.55 -15.15
C GLU A 244 -28.63 -0.60 -14.19
N ARG A 245 -27.89 0.18 -13.43
CA ARG A 245 -28.41 1.09 -12.39
C ARG A 245 -28.19 2.56 -12.70
N ALA A 246 -27.60 2.87 -13.85
CA ALA A 246 -27.16 4.22 -14.21
C ALA A 246 -28.25 5.29 -14.07
N ASP A 247 -29.51 4.92 -14.33
CA ASP A 247 -30.66 5.83 -14.20
C ASP A 247 -31.14 6.01 -12.75
N LYS A 248 -30.70 5.16 -11.82
CA LYS A 248 -31.13 5.15 -10.42
C LYS A 248 -30.04 5.64 -9.47
N ILE A 249 -28.82 5.69 -9.94
CA ILE A 249 -27.65 6.12 -9.12
C ILE A 249 -27.60 7.64 -9.12
N ASP A 250 -27.50 8.22 -7.94
CA ASP A 250 -27.12 9.62 -7.79
C ASP A 250 -25.65 9.79 -8.22
N LYS A 251 -25.48 10.38 -9.39
CA LYS A 251 -24.17 10.52 -10.04
C LYS A 251 -23.25 11.47 -9.28
N GLN A 252 -23.81 12.51 -8.69
CA GLN A 252 -23.03 13.43 -7.86
C GLN A 252 -22.56 12.72 -6.59
N ALA A 253 -23.46 12.06 -5.88
CA ALA A 253 -23.10 11.32 -4.67
C ALA A 253 -22.08 10.20 -4.95
N LEU A 254 -22.20 9.48 -6.08
CA LEU A 254 -21.23 8.48 -6.50
C LEU A 254 -19.86 9.11 -6.75
N LEU A 255 -19.80 10.25 -7.42
CA LEU A 255 -18.55 10.94 -7.70
C LEU A 255 -17.91 11.47 -6.42
N GLU A 256 -18.69 12.04 -5.51
CA GLU A 256 -18.23 12.51 -4.20
C GLU A 256 -17.72 11.37 -3.32
N GLU A 257 -18.40 10.22 -3.35
CA GLU A 257 -17.93 9.00 -2.69
C GLU A 257 -16.56 8.58 -3.25
N LYS A 258 -16.39 8.63 -4.57
CA LYS A 258 -15.13 8.27 -5.24
C LYS A 258 -14.00 9.25 -4.95
N LEU A 259 -14.30 10.53 -4.84
CA LEU A 259 -13.32 11.58 -4.52
C LEU A 259 -13.00 11.64 -3.02
N GLY A 260 -13.90 11.13 -2.16
CA GLY A 260 -13.78 11.25 -0.72
C GLY A 260 -14.08 12.67 -0.18
N HIS A 261 -14.63 13.55 -1.01
CA HIS A 261 -15.04 14.91 -0.63
C HIS A 261 -16.15 15.41 -1.53
N ALA A 262 -16.91 16.40 -1.05
CA ALA A 262 -17.95 17.05 -1.84
C ALA A 262 -17.37 17.74 -3.08
N LEU A 263 -18.13 17.72 -4.16
CA LEU A 263 -17.82 18.49 -5.35
C LEU A 263 -18.04 19.99 -5.07
N PRO A 264 -17.12 20.86 -5.54
CA PRO A 264 -17.30 22.31 -5.40
C PRO A 264 -18.36 22.90 -6.38
N ILE A 265 -18.81 22.11 -7.34
CA ILE A 265 -19.77 22.46 -8.40
C ILE A 265 -20.75 21.31 -8.60
N SER A 266 -21.85 21.56 -9.32
CA SER A 266 -22.81 20.49 -9.66
C SER A 266 -22.17 19.41 -10.54
N TYR A 267 -22.74 18.21 -10.53
CA TYR A 267 -22.27 17.12 -11.41
C TYR A 267 -22.34 17.51 -12.90
N GLU A 268 -23.39 18.22 -13.30
CA GLU A 268 -23.59 18.71 -14.66
C GLU A 268 -22.49 19.70 -15.07
N ASP A 269 -22.17 20.65 -14.22
CA ASP A 269 -21.10 21.63 -14.46
C ASP A 269 -19.72 20.93 -14.49
N TRP A 270 -19.53 19.93 -13.63
CA TRP A 270 -18.30 19.13 -13.61
C TRP A 270 -18.12 18.37 -14.92
N VAL A 271 -19.17 17.71 -15.43
CA VAL A 271 -19.14 17.01 -16.74
C VAL A 271 -18.83 17.99 -17.87
N LEU A 272 -19.48 19.15 -17.88
CA LEU A 272 -19.20 20.18 -18.87
C LEU A 272 -17.76 20.66 -18.81
N SER A 273 -17.17 20.81 -17.65
CA SER A 273 -15.76 21.18 -17.50
C SER A 273 -14.81 20.19 -18.12
N LEU A 274 -15.13 18.89 -18.02
CA LEU A 274 -14.33 17.81 -18.65
C LEU A 274 -14.44 17.82 -20.18
N ILE A 275 -15.61 18.11 -20.73
CA ILE A 275 -15.83 18.22 -22.18
C ILE A 275 -14.97 19.35 -22.74
N HIS A 276 -14.91 20.50 -22.06
CA HIS A 276 -14.06 21.63 -22.49
C HIS A 276 -12.55 21.35 -22.41
N ILE A 277 -12.13 20.45 -21.52
CA ILE A 277 -10.72 20.02 -21.44
C ILE A 277 -10.38 19.04 -22.58
N SER A 278 -11.34 18.24 -23.02
CA SER A 278 -11.12 17.20 -24.03
C SER A 278 -11.28 17.71 -25.48
N GLU A 279 -11.89 18.88 -25.69
CA GLU A 279 -11.90 19.52 -27.02
C GLU A 279 -10.59 20.29 -27.19
N PRO A 280 -9.68 19.86 -28.09
CA PRO A 280 -8.57 20.73 -28.50
C PRO A 280 -9.19 21.96 -29.11
N THR A 281 -8.95 23.12 -28.53
CA THR A 281 -9.26 24.41 -29.11
C THR A 281 -8.70 24.41 -30.52
N ARG A 282 -9.55 24.18 -31.52
CA ARG A 282 -9.27 24.56 -32.89
C ARG A 282 -9.27 26.09 -32.90
N LEU A 283 -8.12 26.64 -32.55
CA LEU A 283 -7.82 28.03 -32.90
C LEU A 283 -7.68 28.06 -34.43
N ALA A 284 -8.64 28.70 -35.06
CA ALA A 284 -8.61 29.09 -36.42
C ALA A 284 -7.43 30.03 -36.69
#